data_6fb02ebde955894e9f6a4b2768b30b2d
#
_entry.id   6fb02ebde955894e9f6a4b2768b30b2d
#
_cell.length_a   1.000
_cell.length_b   1.000
_cell.length_c   1.000
_cell.angle_alpha   90.00
_cell.angle_beta   90.00
_cell.angle_gamma   90.00
#
_symmetry.space_group_name_H-M   'P 1'
#
loop_
_entity.id
_entity.type
_entity.pdbx_description
1 polymer ?
#
loop_
_entity_poly.entity_id
_entity_poly.type
_entity_poly.pdbx_seq_one_letter_code
_entity_poly.pdbx_strand_id
1 'polypeptide(L)'
;MKVPALKLTGIALGMMLSAGAMATNPGTPGGEQPGTGFPAVSDFAASGPFSTTNSNVNTTCAVYRPRTLGENGLRHPIILWGNGTGGSPSTYGRLLEHWASHGFVVAAARTSNAGSGEEMISCLNYLVTENGRSTGTFDGKLDVNRVATAGHSQGGGGSIMAGQDSRVTVTAPFQPYTLGLGHRSSSQSNQSGPMFLMTGGSDTIASPSLNARPVYNRANVPVFWGELRGAGHFEPVGNAGGYRGPSTAWLRYHLMEDSNAEGLFYGSNCGLCSDRNWDVNRKGIN
;
A
#
# COMPACT_ATOMS: atom_id res chain seq x y z
N MET A 1 -72.01 50.77 4.21
CA MET A 1 -70.81 50.86 3.37
C MET A 1 -70.10 49.48 3.36
N LYS A 2 -70.17 48.79 2.22
CA LYS A 2 -69.55 47.49 2.06
C LYS A 2 -68.22 47.66 1.34
N VAL A 3 -67.11 47.13 1.91
CA VAL A 3 -65.78 47.10 1.31
C VAL A 3 -65.62 45.76 0.66
N PRO A 4 -65.21 45.66 -0.59
CA PRO A 4 -64.96 44.33 -1.28
C PRO A 4 -63.64 43.72 -0.94
N ALA A 5 -63.64 42.41 -0.77
CA ALA A 5 -62.48 41.59 -0.53
C ALA A 5 -61.64 41.38 -1.81
N LEU A 6 -60.36 41.60 -1.69
CA LEU A 6 -59.37 41.38 -2.75
C LEU A 6 -58.88 39.88 -2.72
N LYS A 7 -59.12 39.19 -3.82
CA LYS A 7 -58.60 37.80 -4.01
C LYS A 7 -57.16 37.90 -4.44
N LEU A 8 -56.22 37.31 -3.65
CA LEU A 8 -54.86 37.02 -4.08
C LEU A 8 -54.85 35.65 -4.78
N THR A 9 -54.52 35.65 -6.03
CA THR A 9 -54.16 34.46 -6.80
C THR A 9 -52.68 34.13 -6.59
N GLY A 10 -52.42 33.01 -5.93
CA GLY A 10 -51.07 32.49 -5.76
C GLY A 10 -50.57 31.82 -7.06
N ILE A 11 -49.41 32.28 -7.53
CA ILE A 11 -48.67 31.64 -8.61
C ILE A 11 -47.71 30.64 -7.97
N ALA A 12 -47.96 29.34 -8.19
CA ALA A 12 -47.09 28.29 -7.82
C ALA A 12 -45.92 28.19 -8.85
N LEU A 13 -44.73 28.58 -8.42
CA LEU A 13 -43.51 28.42 -9.22
C LEU A 13 -43.00 26.97 -9.03
N GLY A 14 -43.25 26.09 -10.01
CA GLY A 14 -42.73 24.74 -10.04
C GLY A 14 -41.24 24.77 -10.34
N MET A 15 -40.38 24.40 -9.38
CA MET A 15 -38.99 24.05 -9.64
C MET A 15 -38.95 22.66 -10.22
N MET A 16 -38.65 22.56 -11.52
CA MET A 16 -38.20 21.31 -12.15
C MET A 16 -36.77 21.06 -11.75
N LEU A 17 -36.52 20.05 -10.89
CA LEU A 17 -35.20 19.45 -10.74
C LEU A 17 -34.91 18.61 -11.99
N SER A 18 -34.04 19.10 -12.84
CA SER A 18 -33.43 18.32 -13.89
C SER A 18 -32.42 17.40 -13.25
N ALA A 19 -32.74 16.12 -13.12
CA ALA A 19 -31.76 15.06 -12.85
C ALA A 19 -30.83 14.94 -14.07
N GLY A 20 -29.68 15.57 -14.00
CA GLY A 20 -28.60 15.37 -14.98
C GLY A 20 -28.08 13.95 -14.83
N ALA A 21 -28.40 13.07 -15.78
CA ALA A 21 -27.73 11.79 -15.92
C ALA A 21 -26.25 12.08 -16.22
N MET A 22 -25.37 11.74 -15.28
CA MET A 22 -23.94 11.71 -15.56
C MET A 22 -23.68 10.57 -16.55
N ALA A 23 -23.38 10.93 -17.78
CA ALA A 23 -22.90 10.00 -18.80
C ALA A 23 -21.52 9.49 -18.32
N THR A 24 -21.44 8.19 -18.06
CA THR A 24 -20.16 7.51 -17.87
C THR A 24 -19.43 7.49 -19.20
N ASN A 25 -18.38 8.28 -19.31
CA ASN A 25 -17.46 8.21 -20.45
C ASN A 25 -16.71 6.87 -20.39
N PRO A 26 -16.68 6.08 -21.47
CA PRO A 26 -15.83 4.88 -21.55
C PRO A 26 -14.36 5.33 -21.60
N GLY A 27 -13.60 4.89 -20.60
CA GLY A 27 -12.23 5.15 -20.24
C GLY A 27 -11.25 5.62 -21.33
N THR A 28 -10.74 6.80 -21.10
CA THR A 28 -9.40 7.17 -21.58
C THR A 28 -8.39 6.50 -20.65
N PRO A 29 -7.38 5.76 -21.15
CA PRO A 29 -6.30 5.27 -20.29
C PRO A 29 -5.57 6.46 -19.67
N GLY A 30 -5.61 6.63 -18.36
CA GLY A 30 -4.94 7.71 -17.65
C GLY A 30 -5.84 8.73 -16.93
N GLY A 31 -7.11 8.39 -16.62
CA GLY A 31 -7.97 9.24 -15.77
C GLY A 31 -7.41 9.35 -14.33
N GLU A 32 -7.65 10.48 -13.66
CA GLU A 32 -7.31 10.66 -12.25
C GLU A 32 -8.20 9.77 -11.36
N GLN A 33 -7.61 9.20 -10.29
CA GLN A 33 -8.37 8.53 -9.24
C GLN A 33 -9.15 9.58 -8.43
N PRO A 34 -10.46 9.37 -8.17
CA PRO A 34 -11.21 10.25 -7.29
C PRO A 34 -10.57 10.27 -5.89
N GLY A 35 -10.13 11.43 -5.43
CA GLY A 35 -9.66 11.67 -4.06
C GLY A 35 -8.17 11.94 -3.92
N THR A 36 -7.26 11.33 -4.66
CA THR A 36 -5.81 11.51 -4.49
C THR A 36 -5.09 12.14 -5.68
N GLY A 37 -5.73 12.23 -6.84
CA GLY A 37 -5.16 12.79 -8.08
C GLY A 37 -4.15 11.88 -8.79
N PHE A 38 -3.89 10.66 -8.29
CA PHE A 38 -3.02 9.71 -8.98
C PHE A 38 -3.70 9.10 -10.21
N PRO A 39 -2.95 8.89 -11.32
CA PRO A 39 -3.51 8.22 -12.49
C PRO A 39 -4.06 6.84 -12.16
N ALA A 40 -5.24 6.52 -12.70
CA ALA A 40 -5.83 5.20 -12.59
C ALA A 40 -4.99 4.16 -13.35
N VAL A 41 -4.92 2.94 -12.83
CA VAL A 41 -4.27 1.82 -13.50
C VAL A 41 -5.22 0.62 -13.52
N SER A 42 -5.13 -0.20 -14.56
CA SER A 42 -5.93 -1.43 -14.71
C SER A 42 -5.11 -2.69 -14.51
N ASP A 43 -3.80 -2.64 -14.70
CA ASP A 43 -2.88 -3.75 -14.48
C ASP A 43 -1.83 -3.36 -13.45
N PHE A 44 -1.99 -3.88 -12.24
CA PHE A 44 -1.10 -3.61 -11.11
C PHE A 44 0.24 -4.36 -11.21
N ALA A 45 0.37 -5.32 -12.12
CA ALA A 45 1.62 -6.02 -12.40
C ALA A 45 2.45 -5.36 -13.50
N ALA A 46 1.83 -4.52 -14.33
CA ALA A 46 2.54 -3.68 -15.31
C ALA A 46 3.20 -2.48 -14.64
N SER A 47 4.20 -1.88 -15.30
CA SER A 47 4.80 -0.63 -14.83
C SER A 47 3.78 0.48 -14.74
N GLY A 48 3.85 1.30 -13.68
CA GLY A 48 3.00 2.46 -13.52
C GLY A 48 3.38 3.62 -14.44
N PRO A 49 2.62 4.73 -14.39
CA PRO A 49 2.75 5.85 -15.34
C PRO A 49 3.97 6.75 -15.08
N PHE A 50 4.67 6.60 -13.95
CA PHE A 50 5.76 7.51 -13.58
C PHE A 50 7.12 6.95 -14.00
N SER A 51 7.96 7.78 -14.63
CA SER A 51 9.40 7.48 -14.75
C SER A 51 10.06 7.55 -13.37
N THR A 52 11.04 6.67 -13.12
CA THR A 52 11.62 6.49 -11.79
C THR A 52 13.07 6.93 -11.70
N THR A 53 13.51 7.12 -10.48
CA THR A 53 14.91 7.27 -10.09
C THR A 53 15.13 6.70 -8.70
N ASN A 54 16.36 6.33 -8.39
CA ASN A 54 16.74 5.89 -7.05
C ASN A 54 18.07 6.50 -6.62
N SER A 55 18.26 6.62 -5.33
CA SER A 55 19.53 7.10 -4.74
C SER A 55 19.66 6.65 -3.29
N ASN A 56 20.90 6.47 -2.83
CA ASN A 56 21.19 6.41 -1.42
C ASN A 56 21.13 7.83 -0.85
N VAL A 57 20.17 8.10 0.02
CA VAL A 57 19.96 9.45 0.58
C VAL A 57 20.79 9.70 1.84
N ASN A 58 21.16 8.61 2.52
CA ASN A 58 22.09 8.62 3.66
C ASN A 58 22.67 7.20 3.87
N THR A 59 23.34 6.97 4.99
CA THR A 59 23.93 5.67 5.32
C THR A 59 22.88 4.61 5.63
N THR A 60 21.67 5.00 6.04
CA THR A 60 20.60 4.10 6.50
C THR A 60 19.57 3.80 5.43
N CYS A 61 19.33 4.70 4.47
CA CYS A 61 18.19 4.64 3.55
C CYS A 61 18.60 4.78 2.08
N ALA A 62 18.02 3.95 1.23
CA ALA A 62 17.93 4.13 -0.21
C ALA A 62 16.49 4.49 -0.57
N VAL A 63 16.29 5.47 -1.44
CA VAL A 63 14.96 5.92 -1.86
C VAL A 63 14.77 5.67 -3.35
N TYR A 64 13.68 4.98 -3.68
CA TYR A 64 13.15 4.78 -5.02
C TYR A 64 11.91 5.64 -5.16
N ARG A 65 11.80 6.44 -6.21
CA ARG A 65 10.72 7.42 -6.33
C ARG A 65 10.42 7.81 -7.77
N PRO A 66 9.26 8.41 -8.06
CA PRO A 66 9.07 9.16 -9.29
C PRO A 66 10.20 10.14 -9.50
N ARG A 67 10.67 10.29 -10.75
CA ARG A 67 11.76 11.23 -11.10
C ARG A 67 11.36 12.64 -10.74
N THR A 68 10.13 13.03 -11.08
CA THR A 68 9.53 14.30 -10.69
C THR A 68 8.50 14.05 -9.59
N LEU A 69 8.62 14.75 -8.48
CA LEU A 69 7.68 14.70 -7.35
C LEU A 69 6.82 15.97 -7.33
N GLY A 70 5.56 15.81 -6.91
CA GLY A 70 4.65 16.94 -6.67
C GLY A 70 4.04 17.51 -7.95
N GLU A 71 4.14 16.87 -9.11
CA GLU A 71 3.44 17.28 -10.32
C GLU A 71 1.92 17.35 -10.03
N ASN A 72 1.27 18.39 -10.55
CA ASN A 72 -0.16 18.64 -10.35
C ASN A 72 -0.60 18.67 -8.86
N GLY A 73 0.32 18.99 -7.94
CA GLY A 73 0.01 19.03 -6.51
C GLY A 73 -0.01 17.66 -5.82
N LEU A 74 0.41 16.59 -6.48
CA LEU A 74 0.47 15.25 -5.91
C LEU A 74 1.33 15.21 -4.64
N ARG A 75 0.80 14.53 -3.63
CA ARG A 75 1.55 14.16 -2.43
C ARG A 75 1.74 12.65 -2.41
N HIS A 76 2.99 12.21 -2.51
CA HIS A 76 3.34 10.82 -2.71
C HIS A 76 3.30 10.03 -1.41
N PRO A 77 2.51 8.94 -1.31
CA PRO A 77 2.53 8.04 -0.17
C PRO A 77 3.90 7.35 -0.02
N ILE A 78 4.19 6.93 1.21
CA ILE A 78 5.49 6.35 1.57
C ILE A 78 5.35 4.83 1.77
N ILE A 79 6.29 4.06 1.22
CA ILE A 79 6.47 2.64 1.53
C ILE A 79 7.83 2.48 2.20
N LEU A 80 7.85 1.86 3.38
CA LEU A 80 9.07 1.46 4.07
C LEU A 80 9.37 0.01 3.74
N TRP A 81 10.60 -0.28 3.27
CA TRP A 81 11.00 -1.62 2.87
C TRP A 81 12.10 -2.18 3.76
N GLY A 82 11.90 -3.43 4.24
CA GLY A 82 12.88 -4.24 4.96
C GLY A 82 13.40 -5.40 4.12
N ASN A 83 14.73 -5.53 4.01
CA ASN A 83 15.37 -6.62 3.27
C ASN A 83 15.33 -7.93 4.07
N GLY A 84 15.34 -9.06 3.37
CA GLY A 84 15.64 -10.37 3.96
C GLY A 84 17.11 -10.45 4.46
N THR A 85 17.39 -11.41 5.32
CA THR A 85 18.72 -11.64 5.89
C THR A 85 19.80 -11.68 4.80
N GLY A 86 20.85 -10.91 4.95
CA GLY A 86 21.95 -10.81 3.99
C GLY A 86 21.63 -10.01 2.73
N GLY A 87 20.37 -9.61 2.52
CA GLY A 87 19.92 -8.83 1.37
C GLY A 87 20.23 -7.35 1.49
N SER A 88 20.04 -6.64 0.38
CA SER A 88 20.17 -5.18 0.28
C SER A 88 19.01 -4.62 -0.55
N PRO A 89 18.79 -3.30 -0.57
CA PRO A 89 17.74 -2.72 -1.43
C PRO A 89 17.84 -3.13 -2.90
N SER A 90 19.04 -3.27 -3.45
CA SER A 90 19.25 -3.70 -4.85
C SER A 90 18.80 -5.13 -5.12
N THR A 91 18.78 -6.01 -4.10
CA THR A 91 18.25 -7.38 -4.21
C THR A 91 16.76 -7.37 -4.64
N TYR A 92 16.02 -6.33 -4.27
CA TYR A 92 14.60 -6.13 -4.55
C TYR A 92 14.34 -4.94 -5.49
N GLY A 93 15.39 -4.41 -6.11
CA GLY A 93 15.37 -3.15 -6.85
C GLY A 93 14.24 -3.05 -7.87
N ARG A 94 13.94 -4.15 -8.61
CA ARG A 94 12.86 -4.16 -9.61
C ARG A 94 11.46 -4.00 -9.00
N LEU A 95 11.21 -4.55 -7.81
CA LEU A 95 9.97 -4.34 -7.08
C LEU A 95 9.86 -2.91 -6.57
N LEU A 96 10.95 -2.39 -5.97
CA LEU A 96 10.96 -1.03 -5.41
C LEU A 96 10.81 0.04 -6.50
N GLU A 97 11.43 -0.16 -7.67
CA GLU A 97 11.24 0.68 -8.85
C GLU A 97 9.82 0.55 -9.41
N HIS A 98 9.24 -0.66 -9.40
CA HIS A 98 7.88 -0.88 -9.83
C HIS A 98 6.89 -0.08 -8.96
N TRP A 99 6.98 -0.12 -7.64
CA TRP A 99 6.16 0.70 -6.76
C TRP A 99 6.40 2.20 -6.97
N ALA A 100 7.65 2.61 -7.16
CA ALA A 100 7.96 4.00 -7.51
C ALA A 100 7.30 4.42 -8.83
N SER A 101 7.22 3.53 -9.82
CA SER A 101 6.53 3.81 -11.09
C SER A 101 5.01 4.00 -10.93
N HIS A 102 4.43 3.48 -9.85
CA HIS A 102 3.03 3.71 -9.48
C HIS A 102 2.81 4.99 -8.65
N GLY A 103 3.86 5.77 -8.38
CA GLY A 103 3.75 7.04 -7.69
C GLY A 103 4.15 7.01 -6.22
N PHE A 104 4.58 5.87 -5.68
CA PHE A 104 5.06 5.79 -4.29
C PHE A 104 6.48 6.33 -4.13
N VAL A 105 6.79 6.83 -2.94
CA VAL A 105 8.16 7.04 -2.48
C VAL A 105 8.52 5.87 -1.57
N VAL A 106 9.43 5.01 -2.04
CA VAL A 106 9.84 3.79 -1.34
C VAL A 106 11.18 4.04 -0.64
N ALA A 107 11.17 4.00 0.69
CA ALA A 107 12.39 4.11 1.49
C ALA A 107 12.83 2.72 1.97
N ALA A 108 13.88 2.19 1.38
CA ALA A 108 14.43 0.89 1.71
C ALA A 108 15.56 1.01 2.73
N ALA A 109 15.46 0.27 3.83
CA ALA A 109 16.50 0.19 4.85
C ALA A 109 17.78 -0.44 4.27
N ARG A 110 18.91 0.27 4.41
CA ARG A 110 20.23 -0.18 3.95
C ARG A 110 20.91 -1.09 4.99
N THR A 111 20.20 -2.11 5.42
CA THR A 111 20.68 -3.11 6.35
C THR A 111 20.39 -4.51 5.81
N SER A 112 21.25 -5.45 6.13
CA SER A 112 21.03 -6.88 5.89
C SER A 112 20.32 -7.56 7.07
N ASN A 113 19.87 -6.78 8.08
CA ASN A 113 19.25 -7.25 9.32
C ASN A 113 18.09 -6.33 9.71
N ALA A 114 17.00 -6.34 8.95
CA ALA A 114 15.87 -5.45 9.12
C ALA A 114 14.76 -5.99 10.08
N GLY A 115 15.03 -7.05 10.82
CA GLY A 115 13.99 -7.77 11.58
C GLY A 115 13.38 -7.01 12.76
N SER A 116 14.07 -5.99 13.31
CA SER A 116 13.52 -5.12 14.36
C SER A 116 12.58 -4.05 13.83
N GLY A 117 12.65 -3.72 12.53
CA GLY A 117 11.92 -2.62 11.91
C GLY A 117 12.49 -1.22 12.22
N GLU A 118 13.51 -1.12 13.07
CA GLU A 118 14.04 0.19 13.53
C GLU A 118 14.62 1.01 12.39
N GLU A 119 15.37 0.40 11.48
CA GLU A 119 15.94 1.10 10.32
C GLU A 119 14.85 1.56 9.33
N MET A 120 13.75 0.81 9.25
CA MET A 120 12.59 1.23 8.45
C MET A 120 11.96 2.49 9.04
N ILE A 121 11.76 2.55 10.36
CA ILE A 121 11.26 3.74 11.07
C ILE A 121 12.26 4.89 10.99
N SER A 122 13.57 4.62 11.03
CA SER A 122 14.59 5.64 10.82
C SER A 122 14.48 6.28 9.43
N CYS A 123 14.15 5.49 8.40
CA CYS A 123 13.90 6.00 7.05
C CYS A 123 12.62 6.84 6.98
N LEU A 124 11.57 6.49 7.72
CA LEU A 124 10.37 7.32 7.84
C LEU A 124 10.71 8.67 8.48
N ASN A 125 11.44 8.66 9.60
CA ASN A 125 11.84 9.89 10.29
C ASN A 125 12.65 10.82 9.38
N TYR A 126 13.56 10.25 8.58
CA TYR A 126 14.29 11.01 7.56
C TYR A 126 13.33 11.65 6.54
N LEU A 127 12.44 10.90 5.94
CA LEU A 127 11.51 11.43 4.92
C LEU A 127 10.55 12.49 5.49
N VAL A 128 10.05 12.31 6.72
CA VAL A 128 9.22 13.31 7.40
C VAL A 128 9.99 14.62 7.59
N THR A 129 11.25 14.52 8.03
CA THR A 129 12.12 15.70 8.19
C THR A 129 12.37 16.40 6.85
N GLU A 130 12.68 15.64 5.80
CA GLU A 130 12.95 16.19 4.47
C GLU A 130 11.70 16.79 3.81
N ASN A 131 10.51 16.25 4.13
CA ASN A 131 9.25 16.82 3.65
C ASN A 131 8.95 18.22 4.24
N GLY A 132 9.52 18.56 5.38
CA GLY A 132 9.42 19.89 5.99
C GLY A 132 10.61 20.81 5.70
N ARG A 133 11.59 20.35 4.91
CA ARG A 133 12.80 21.13 4.59
C ARG A 133 12.57 21.98 3.35
N SER A 134 12.39 23.28 3.51
CA SER A 134 12.21 24.25 2.41
C SER A 134 13.30 24.07 1.34
N THR A 135 12.90 24.08 0.07
CA THR A 135 13.76 23.89 -1.10
C THR A 135 14.38 22.49 -1.26
N GLY A 136 14.06 21.55 -0.36
CA GLY A 136 14.48 20.15 -0.47
C GLY A 136 13.74 19.40 -1.58
N THR A 137 14.30 18.28 -2.03
CA THR A 137 13.68 17.41 -3.05
C THR A 137 12.27 16.99 -2.66
N PHE A 138 12.02 16.76 -1.35
CA PHE A 138 10.77 16.24 -0.80
C PHE A 138 9.84 17.33 -0.23
N ASP A 139 10.25 18.59 -0.23
CA ASP A 139 9.55 19.73 0.40
C ASP A 139 8.06 19.76 0.02
N GLY A 140 7.17 19.44 0.98
CA GLY A 140 5.73 19.41 0.83
C GLY A 140 5.17 18.36 -0.15
N LYS A 141 5.98 17.43 -0.67
CA LYS A 141 5.63 16.49 -1.75
C LYS A 141 5.31 15.09 -1.27
N LEU A 142 5.46 14.79 0.02
CA LEU A 142 5.13 13.50 0.61
C LEU A 142 3.80 13.55 1.36
N ASP A 143 3.01 12.49 1.26
CA ASP A 143 1.90 12.26 2.16
C ASP A 143 2.36 11.44 3.36
N VAL A 144 2.80 12.12 4.39
CA VAL A 144 3.31 11.51 5.62
C VAL A 144 2.24 10.84 6.49
N ASN A 145 0.95 11.00 6.12
CA ASN A 145 -0.18 10.34 6.77
C ASN A 145 -0.59 9.05 6.04
N ARG A 146 0.06 8.72 4.92
CA ARG A 146 -0.21 7.53 4.12
C ARG A 146 1.08 6.72 3.97
N VAL A 147 1.34 5.89 4.98
CA VAL A 147 2.59 5.14 5.13
C VAL A 147 2.31 3.64 5.18
N ALA A 148 2.99 2.88 4.33
CA ALA A 148 3.02 1.43 4.40
C ALA A 148 4.34 0.92 4.93
N THR A 149 4.30 -0.28 5.55
CA THR A 149 5.48 -1.11 5.78
C THR A 149 5.38 -2.38 4.96
N ALA A 150 6.49 -2.77 4.33
CA ALA A 150 6.62 -4.01 3.59
C ALA A 150 8.04 -4.57 3.76
N GLY A 151 8.23 -5.83 3.45
CA GLY A 151 9.56 -6.45 3.56
C GLY A 151 9.50 -7.94 3.35
N HIS A 152 10.65 -8.55 3.07
CA HIS A 152 10.77 -9.98 2.80
C HIS A 152 11.47 -10.70 3.95
N SER A 153 11.02 -11.92 4.27
CA SER A 153 11.67 -12.81 5.23
C SER A 153 11.90 -12.12 6.58
N GLN A 154 13.14 -11.97 7.05
CA GLN A 154 13.48 -11.19 8.23
C GLN A 154 12.92 -9.77 8.15
N GLY A 155 13.06 -9.08 7.00
CA GLY A 155 12.45 -7.77 6.78
C GLY A 155 10.93 -7.79 6.74
N GLY A 156 10.31 -8.92 6.39
CA GLY A 156 8.87 -9.16 6.54
C GLY A 156 8.47 -9.20 8.01
N GLY A 157 9.25 -9.88 8.86
CA GLY A 157 9.11 -9.77 10.32
C GLY A 157 9.30 -8.35 10.83
N GLY A 158 10.29 -7.63 10.28
CA GLY A 158 10.56 -6.22 10.56
C GLY A 158 9.43 -5.28 10.12
N SER A 159 8.76 -5.57 9.01
CA SER A 159 7.61 -4.77 8.57
C SER A 159 6.43 -4.88 9.53
N ILE A 160 6.23 -6.05 10.16
CA ILE A 160 5.24 -6.24 11.23
C ILE A 160 5.68 -5.48 12.50
N MET A 161 6.98 -5.48 12.82
CA MET A 161 7.53 -4.68 13.93
C MET A 161 7.31 -3.18 13.71
N ALA A 162 7.64 -2.67 12.53
CA ALA A 162 7.44 -1.27 12.14
C ALA A 162 5.95 -0.89 12.02
N GLY A 163 5.07 -1.85 11.71
CA GLY A 163 3.61 -1.67 11.62
C GLY A 163 2.93 -1.26 12.93
N GLN A 164 3.64 -1.29 14.06
CA GLN A 164 3.17 -0.79 15.35
C GLN A 164 3.26 0.75 15.47
N ASP A 165 4.07 1.40 14.63
CA ASP A 165 4.18 2.86 14.63
C ASP A 165 2.84 3.46 14.19
N SER A 166 2.30 4.39 14.97
CA SER A 166 0.98 4.98 14.74
C SER A 166 0.86 5.76 13.43
N ARG A 167 1.98 6.09 12.78
CA ARG A 167 2.02 6.72 11.46
C ARG A 167 1.83 5.71 10.32
N VAL A 168 1.99 4.41 10.58
CA VAL A 168 1.81 3.36 9.60
C VAL A 168 0.32 3.07 9.42
N THR A 169 -0.17 3.15 8.20
CA THR A 169 -1.59 2.99 7.86
C THR A 169 -1.91 1.63 7.24
N VAL A 170 -0.89 0.89 6.78
CA VAL A 170 -1.07 -0.44 6.18
C VAL A 170 0.22 -1.24 6.24
N THR A 171 0.11 -2.57 6.34
CA THR A 171 1.27 -3.48 6.39
C THR A 171 1.15 -4.53 5.28
N ALA A 172 2.26 -4.85 4.61
CA ALA A 172 2.33 -5.83 3.52
C ALA A 172 3.59 -6.71 3.61
N PRO A 173 3.70 -7.63 4.60
CA PRO A 173 4.83 -8.53 4.74
C PRO A 173 4.82 -9.64 3.67
N PHE A 174 5.98 -9.89 3.07
CA PHE A 174 6.22 -10.97 2.12
C PHE A 174 6.96 -12.10 2.83
N GLN A 175 6.33 -13.28 2.91
CA GLN A 175 6.92 -14.48 3.50
C GLN A 175 7.70 -14.18 4.80
N PRO A 176 7.04 -13.52 5.78
CA PRO A 176 7.73 -12.99 6.94
C PRO A 176 8.35 -14.09 7.79
N TYR A 177 9.60 -13.90 8.23
CA TYR A 177 10.23 -14.73 9.24
C TYR A 177 10.00 -14.11 10.62
N THR A 178 9.29 -14.83 11.50
CA THR A 178 8.80 -14.31 12.79
C THR A 178 9.33 -15.06 14.01
N LEU A 179 10.28 -15.98 13.80
CA LEU A 179 10.84 -16.82 14.86
C LEU A 179 12.18 -16.28 15.40
N GLY A 180 12.27 -14.99 15.64
CA GLY A 180 13.47 -14.33 16.13
C GLY A 180 14.03 -13.31 15.13
N LEU A 181 15.36 -13.14 15.07
CA LEU A 181 16.05 -12.17 14.21
C LEU A 181 15.52 -10.73 14.36
N GLY A 182 15.20 -10.31 15.59
CA GLY A 182 14.68 -8.98 15.91
C GLY A 182 13.14 -8.89 15.99
N HIS A 183 12.42 -9.85 15.40
CA HIS A 183 10.96 -9.89 15.51
C HIS A 183 10.51 -10.29 16.93
N ARG A 184 9.48 -9.60 17.41
CA ARG A 184 8.82 -9.89 18.70
C ARG A 184 7.34 -10.18 18.44
N SER A 185 6.83 -11.29 18.97
CA SER A 185 5.46 -11.74 18.74
C SER A 185 4.39 -10.78 19.27
N SER A 186 4.72 -9.91 20.24
CA SER A 186 3.83 -8.85 20.74
C SER A 186 3.46 -7.84 19.65
N SER A 187 4.34 -7.62 18.63
CA SER A 187 4.04 -6.73 17.52
C SER A 187 2.84 -7.18 16.69
N GLN A 188 2.58 -8.48 16.66
CA GLN A 188 1.52 -9.08 15.84
C GLN A 188 0.12 -8.63 16.26
N SER A 189 -0.07 -8.28 17.55
CA SER A 189 -1.33 -7.80 18.12
C SER A 189 -1.38 -6.28 18.36
N ASN A 190 -0.40 -5.53 17.85
CA ASN A 190 -0.29 -4.08 18.01
C ASN A 190 -0.16 -3.36 16.66
N GLN A 191 -0.79 -3.89 15.61
CA GLN A 191 -0.74 -3.27 14.29
C GLN A 191 -1.61 -2.01 14.24
N SER A 192 -1.17 -0.99 13.49
CA SER A 192 -1.87 0.29 13.35
C SER A 192 -2.83 0.33 12.16
N GLY A 193 -2.73 -0.62 11.21
CA GLY A 193 -3.60 -0.68 10.03
C GLY A 193 -3.73 -2.08 9.44
N PRO A 194 -4.62 -2.28 8.46
CA PRO A 194 -4.88 -3.57 7.85
C PRO A 194 -3.61 -4.18 7.23
N MET A 195 -3.60 -5.52 7.13
CA MET A 195 -2.43 -6.27 6.70
C MET A 195 -2.74 -7.16 5.49
N PHE A 196 -1.91 -7.09 4.45
CA PHE A 196 -1.82 -8.13 3.43
C PHE A 196 -0.65 -9.06 3.77
N LEU A 197 -0.95 -10.17 4.42
CA LEU A 197 0.03 -11.21 4.81
C LEU A 197 0.23 -12.16 3.62
N MET A 198 1.37 -12.04 2.95
CA MET A 198 1.72 -12.85 1.78
C MET A 198 2.65 -14.00 2.15
N THR A 199 2.32 -15.22 1.70
CA THR A 199 3.12 -16.42 1.96
C THR A 199 3.26 -17.30 0.72
N GLY A 200 4.29 -18.14 0.69
CA GLY A 200 4.52 -19.12 -0.38
C GLY A 200 4.18 -20.53 0.07
N GLY A 201 3.35 -21.22 -0.73
CA GLY A 201 2.92 -22.59 -0.42
C GLY A 201 4.05 -23.64 -0.39
N SER A 202 5.19 -23.33 -1.04
CA SER A 202 6.41 -24.17 -1.02
C SER A 202 7.54 -23.55 -0.18
N ASP A 203 7.24 -22.54 0.65
CA ASP A 203 8.24 -21.92 1.52
C ASP A 203 8.53 -22.79 2.74
N THR A 204 9.73 -23.37 2.78
CA THR A 204 10.22 -24.21 3.87
C THR A 204 11.10 -23.44 4.85
N ILE A 205 11.51 -22.20 4.53
CA ILE A 205 12.34 -21.34 5.39
C ILE A 205 11.45 -20.52 6.34
N ALA A 206 10.51 -19.78 5.79
CA ALA A 206 9.49 -19.07 6.57
C ALA A 206 8.12 -19.76 6.38
N SER A 207 8.02 -21.04 6.74
CA SER A 207 6.83 -21.83 6.49
C SER A 207 5.57 -21.12 7.02
N PRO A 208 4.47 -21.09 6.23
CA PRO A 208 3.25 -20.37 6.59
C PRO A 208 2.68 -20.78 7.94
N SER A 209 2.75 -22.08 8.26
CA SER A 209 2.22 -22.64 9.52
C SER A 209 2.92 -22.12 10.76
N LEU A 210 4.23 -21.90 10.71
CA LEU A 210 5.03 -21.46 11.85
C LEU A 210 5.18 -19.92 11.93
N ASN A 211 5.16 -19.25 10.79
CA ASN A 211 5.44 -17.81 10.72
C ASN A 211 4.17 -16.96 10.51
N ALA A 212 3.34 -17.30 9.52
CA ALA A 212 2.19 -16.48 9.15
C ALA A 212 0.94 -16.79 9.97
N ARG A 213 0.65 -18.06 10.24
CA ARG A 213 -0.53 -18.46 11.03
C ARG A 213 -0.59 -17.80 12.41
N PRO A 214 0.52 -17.73 13.20
CA PRO A 214 0.53 -16.99 14.46
C PRO A 214 0.23 -15.49 14.28
N VAL A 215 0.76 -14.85 13.23
CA VAL A 215 0.47 -13.46 12.89
C VAL A 215 -1.02 -13.27 12.60
N TYR A 216 -1.57 -14.08 11.70
CA TYR A 216 -3.00 -14.04 11.35
C TYR A 216 -3.90 -14.19 12.57
N ASN A 217 -3.60 -15.16 13.44
CA ASN A 217 -4.41 -15.43 14.62
C ASN A 217 -4.36 -14.28 15.66
N ARG A 218 -3.19 -13.66 15.85
CA ARG A 218 -2.97 -12.63 16.87
C ARG A 218 -3.30 -11.22 16.41
N ALA A 219 -3.31 -10.96 15.11
CA ALA A 219 -3.53 -9.61 14.59
C ALA A 219 -4.81 -8.98 15.13
N ASN A 220 -4.70 -7.72 15.60
CA ASN A 220 -5.79 -6.89 16.10
C ASN A 220 -6.50 -6.09 15.00
N VAL A 221 -6.06 -6.23 13.76
CA VAL A 221 -6.50 -5.50 12.57
C VAL A 221 -7.10 -6.45 11.52
N PRO A 222 -7.80 -5.93 10.51
CA PRO A 222 -8.18 -6.73 9.34
C PRO A 222 -6.95 -7.33 8.65
N VAL A 223 -7.03 -8.62 8.30
CA VAL A 223 -5.95 -9.33 7.60
C VAL A 223 -6.49 -10.05 6.37
N PHE A 224 -5.88 -9.79 5.24
CA PHE A 224 -5.95 -10.62 4.05
C PHE A 224 -4.70 -11.49 4.02
N TRP A 225 -4.83 -12.79 4.24
CA TRP A 225 -3.72 -13.74 4.13
C TRP A 225 -3.84 -14.47 2.80
N GLY A 226 -2.93 -14.16 1.88
CA GLY A 226 -2.79 -14.82 0.59
C GLY A 226 -1.55 -15.72 0.55
N GLU A 227 -1.76 -17.00 0.28
CA GLU A 227 -0.69 -17.96 0.05
C GLU A 227 -0.59 -18.27 -1.44
N LEU A 228 0.53 -17.88 -2.07
CA LEU A 228 0.80 -18.18 -3.48
C LEU A 228 1.28 -19.62 -3.61
N ARG A 229 0.48 -20.44 -4.28
CA ARG A 229 0.78 -21.87 -4.50
C ARG A 229 2.08 -22.05 -5.28
N GLY A 230 2.89 -22.98 -4.83
CA GLY A 230 4.17 -23.30 -5.48
C GLY A 230 5.29 -22.29 -5.28
N ALA A 231 5.01 -21.09 -4.74
CA ALA A 231 6.04 -20.11 -4.45
C ALA A 231 6.97 -20.59 -3.33
N GLY A 232 8.28 -20.56 -3.58
CA GLY A 232 9.31 -20.81 -2.58
C GLY A 232 9.74 -19.51 -1.90
N HIS A 233 10.64 -19.62 -0.91
CA HIS A 233 11.06 -18.48 -0.08
C HIS A 233 11.63 -17.28 -0.85
N PHE A 234 12.22 -17.51 -2.00
CA PHE A 234 12.88 -16.46 -2.79
C PHE A 234 12.01 -15.85 -3.90
N GLU A 235 10.73 -16.20 -3.96
CA GLU A 235 9.79 -15.58 -4.91
C GLU A 235 9.75 -14.05 -4.83
N PRO A 236 9.87 -13.41 -3.63
CA PRO A 236 9.89 -11.94 -3.54
C PRO A 236 11.15 -11.27 -4.09
N VAL A 237 12.23 -12.03 -4.35
CA VAL A 237 13.51 -11.46 -4.82
C VAL A 237 13.39 -10.89 -6.25
N GLY A 238 14.05 -9.78 -6.49
CA GLY A 238 14.03 -9.11 -7.79
C GLY A 238 12.74 -8.31 -8.01
N ASN A 239 11.76 -8.87 -8.70
CA ASN A 239 10.51 -8.19 -9.07
C ASN A 239 9.28 -8.68 -8.29
N ALA A 240 9.46 -9.52 -7.29
CA ALA A 240 8.43 -10.14 -6.47
C ALA A 240 7.48 -11.11 -7.19
N GLY A 241 7.82 -11.57 -8.38
CA GLY A 241 7.07 -12.63 -9.07
C GLY A 241 5.57 -12.47 -9.03
N GLY A 242 4.85 -13.49 -8.57
CA GLY A 242 3.39 -13.48 -8.45
C GLY A 242 2.83 -12.52 -7.40
N TYR A 243 3.65 -12.00 -6.48
CA TYR A 243 3.20 -11.02 -5.49
C TYR A 243 3.16 -9.58 -6.01
N ARG A 244 3.87 -9.27 -7.10
CA ARG A 244 4.04 -7.89 -7.60
C ARG A 244 2.71 -7.17 -7.83
N GLY A 245 1.83 -7.75 -8.64
CA GLY A 245 0.53 -7.16 -8.93
C GLY A 245 -0.36 -7.01 -7.69
N PRO A 246 -0.63 -8.10 -6.95
CA PRO A 246 -1.45 -8.05 -5.73
C PRO A 246 -0.91 -7.09 -4.67
N SER A 247 0.40 -7.05 -4.41
CA SER A 247 0.96 -6.10 -3.43
C SER A 247 0.80 -4.64 -3.86
N THR A 248 0.98 -4.36 -5.16
CA THR A 248 0.78 -3.02 -5.72
C THR A 248 -0.68 -2.59 -5.61
N ALA A 249 -1.62 -3.49 -5.92
CA ALA A 249 -3.06 -3.25 -5.78
C ALA A 249 -3.43 -2.94 -4.32
N TRP A 250 -2.94 -3.74 -3.36
CA TRP A 250 -3.18 -3.51 -1.93
C TRP A 250 -2.70 -2.13 -1.47
N LEU A 251 -1.46 -1.78 -1.84
CA LEU A 251 -0.87 -0.49 -1.50
C LEU A 251 -1.60 0.69 -2.16
N ARG A 252 -2.00 0.56 -3.43
CA ARG A 252 -2.76 1.61 -4.12
C ARG A 252 -4.16 1.78 -3.52
N TYR A 253 -4.85 0.69 -3.21
CA TYR A 253 -6.16 0.76 -2.56
C TYR A 253 -6.10 1.55 -1.25
N HIS A 254 -5.19 1.17 -0.37
CA HIS A 254 -5.12 1.75 0.97
C HIS A 254 -4.44 3.12 1.05
N LEU A 255 -3.49 3.41 0.16
CA LEU A 255 -2.71 4.65 0.23
C LEU A 255 -3.09 5.67 -0.85
N MET A 256 -3.73 5.24 -1.94
CA MET A 256 -4.13 6.13 -3.05
C MET A 256 -5.64 6.12 -3.30
N GLU A 257 -6.42 5.35 -2.52
CA GLU A 257 -7.88 5.20 -2.68
C GLU A 257 -8.25 4.67 -4.08
N ASP A 258 -7.39 3.81 -4.66
CA ASP A 258 -7.59 3.25 -5.99
C ASP A 258 -8.68 2.18 -5.96
N SER A 259 -9.91 2.57 -6.31
CA SER A 259 -11.07 1.69 -6.33
C SER A 259 -10.96 0.54 -7.33
N ASN A 260 -10.10 0.63 -8.36
CA ASN A 260 -9.86 -0.48 -9.29
C ASN A 260 -9.23 -1.70 -8.60
N ALA A 261 -8.56 -1.49 -7.46
CA ALA A 261 -7.92 -2.54 -6.69
C ALA A 261 -8.87 -3.26 -5.73
N GLU A 262 -10.02 -2.65 -5.39
CA GLU A 262 -10.94 -3.15 -4.36
C GLU A 262 -11.37 -4.60 -4.62
N GLY A 263 -11.80 -4.89 -5.83
CA GLY A 263 -12.32 -6.20 -6.22
C GLY A 263 -11.31 -7.36 -6.13
N LEU A 264 -10.01 -7.06 -5.96
CA LEU A 264 -9.00 -8.10 -5.72
C LEU A 264 -9.08 -8.69 -4.31
N PHE A 265 -9.56 -7.93 -3.33
CA PHE A 265 -9.49 -8.28 -1.90
C PHE A 265 -10.87 -8.38 -1.23
N TYR A 266 -11.84 -7.60 -1.69
CA TYR A 266 -13.14 -7.43 -1.06
C TYR A 266 -14.26 -8.11 -1.85
N GLY A 267 -15.36 -8.37 -1.16
CA GLY A 267 -16.52 -9.09 -1.71
C GLY A 267 -16.39 -10.61 -1.62
N SER A 268 -17.51 -11.32 -1.79
CA SER A 268 -17.61 -12.78 -1.66
C SER A 268 -16.77 -13.53 -2.72
N ASN A 269 -16.64 -12.95 -3.91
CA ASN A 269 -15.90 -13.50 -5.06
C ASN A 269 -14.68 -12.64 -5.40
N CYS A 270 -13.91 -12.19 -4.39
CA CYS A 270 -12.75 -11.36 -4.64
C CYS A 270 -11.81 -12.00 -5.67
N GLY A 271 -11.07 -11.18 -6.42
CA GLY A 271 -10.21 -11.65 -7.50
C GLY A 271 -9.21 -12.70 -7.04
N LEU A 272 -8.47 -12.44 -5.93
CA LEU A 272 -7.55 -13.42 -5.36
C LEU A 272 -8.25 -14.62 -4.72
N CYS A 273 -9.49 -14.45 -4.22
CA CYS A 273 -10.27 -15.56 -3.69
C CYS A 273 -10.68 -16.58 -4.76
N SER A 274 -10.79 -16.12 -6.00
CA SER A 274 -11.21 -16.91 -7.17
C SER A 274 -10.04 -17.39 -8.02
N ASP A 275 -8.83 -16.85 -7.80
CA ASP A 275 -7.62 -17.23 -8.52
C ASP A 275 -7.07 -18.55 -7.99
N ARG A 276 -6.97 -19.55 -8.88
CA ARG A 276 -6.49 -20.91 -8.56
C ARG A 276 -5.04 -20.97 -8.10
N ASN A 277 -4.27 -19.89 -8.32
CA ASN A 277 -2.89 -19.81 -7.85
C ASN A 277 -2.78 -19.39 -6.38
N TRP A 278 -3.89 -18.98 -5.75
CA TRP A 278 -3.89 -18.48 -4.38
C TRP A 278 -4.80 -19.30 -3.46
N ASP A 279 -4.32 -19.51 -2.25
CA ASP A 279 -5.14 -19.91 -1.11
C ASP A 279 -5.33 -18.69 -0.21
N VAL A 280 -6.60 -18.35 0.10
CA VAL A 280 -6.94 -17.10 0.79
C VAL A 280 -7.65 -17.36 2.11
N ASN A 281 -7.18 -16.68 3.15
CA ASN A 281 -7.87 -16.55 4.44
C ASN A 281 -8.11 -15.07 4.73
N ARG A 282 -9.28 -14.71 5.23
CA ARG A 282 -9.64 -13.32 5.54
C ARG A 282 -10.13 -13.18 6.97
N LYS A 283 -9.75 -12.08 7.63
CA LYS A 283 -10.19 -11.71 8.97
C LYS A 283 -10.54 -10.23 8.96
N GLY A 284 -11.79 -9.88 9.26
CA GLY A 284 -12.26 -8.49 9.25
C GLY A 284 -12.24 -7.83 7.86
N ILE A 285 -12.25 -8.64 6.79
CA ILE A 285 -12.35 -8.21 5.39
C ILE A 285 -13.53 -8.97 4.77
N ASN A 286 -14.52 -8.26 4.29
CA ASN A 286 -15.77 -8.79 3.75
C ASN A 286 -15.85 -8.63 2.23
#